data_2de584983726da610ee0a05d00175fe2
#
_entry.id   2de584983726da610ee0a05d00175fe2
#
_cell.length_a   1.000
_cell.length_b   1.000
_cell.length_c   1.000
_cell.angle_alpha   90.00
_cell.angle_beta   90.00
_cell.angle_gamma   90.00
#
_symmetry.space_group_name_H-M   'P 1'
#
loop_
_entity.id
_entity.type
_entity.pdbx_description
1 polymer ?
#
loop_
_entity_poly.entity_id
_entity_poly.type
_entity_poly.pdbx_seq_one_letter_code
_entity_poly.pdbx_strand_id
1 'polypeptide(L)'
;MISTLAALLGACSGMGLMSSTPSAPPDAGMAPEMPATIRPDEIVGKWGLASYQNPADRPRTEVQAKAQCKQPYVIGAGTSGGVVMHLADQATPEELRLKGSQGGKNYIGPPGPAGSEQDREIVSFDGRVLITRFVDKDAATRYGNMVYVRCAPRA
;
A
#
# COMPACT_ATOMS: atom_id res chain seq x y z
N MET A 1 35.10 24.78 76.66
CA MET A 1 33.72 25.09 77.04
C MET A 1 32.80 24.47 76.05
N ILE A 2 32.28 23.28 76.35
CA ILE A 2 30.88 23.04 76.72
C ILE A 2 29.95 23.42 75.53
N SER A 3 29.10 22.64 74.90
CA SER A 3 28.25 21.50 75.27
C SER A 3 27.52 20.96 74.04
N THR A 4 27.37 19.69 74.02
CA THR A 4 26.17 18.86 73.97
C THR A 4 25.33 18.94 72.67
N LEU A 5 25.23 17.85 71.97
CA LEU A 5 24.28 16.75 72.06
C LEU A 5 22.91 17.07 71.43
N ALA A 6 22.58 16.38 70.36
CA ALA A 6 21.32 15.65 70.28
C ALA A 6 21.26 14.79 69.01
N ALA A 7 21.20 13.49 69.22
CA ALA A 7 20.80 12.51 68.24
C ALA A 7 19.30 12.55 68.04
N LEU A 8 18.86 12.47 66.81
CA LEU A 8 17.50 12.04 66.49
C LEU A 8 17.56 11.09 65.30
N LEU A 9 17.35 9.85 65.60
CA LEU A 9 17.02 8.80 64.66
C LEU A 9 15.65 9.10 64.04
N GLY A 10 15.66 9.31 62.73
CA GLY A 10 14.46 9.33 61.93
C GLY A 10 14.48 8.15 60.95
N ALA A 11 13.83 7.09 61.35
CA ALA A 11 13.50 5.99 60.42
C ALA A 11 12.50 6.49 59.40
N CYS A 12 12.89 6.69 58.16
CA CYS A 12 11.96 6.84 57.04
C CYS A 12 11.84 5.50 56.35
N SER A 13 10.70 4.89 56.58
CA SER A 13 10.14 3.75 55.88
C SER A 13 10.24 3.93 54.37
N GLY A 14 10.80 2.93 53.72
CA GLY A 14 10.80 2.85 52.29
C GLY A 14 9.39 2.75 51.73
N MET A 15 8.92 3.81 51.11
CA MET A 15 7.82 3.71 50.15
C MET A 15 8.41 3.28 48.83
N GLY A 16 8.10 2.04 48.46
CA GLY A 16 8.37 1.51 47.15
C GLY A 16 7.69 2.43 46.11
N LEU A 17 8.51 3.12 45.36
CA LEU A 17 8.09 3.74 44.12
C LEU A 17 7.78 2.58 43.16
N MET A 18 6.50 2.21 43.09
CA MET A 18 6.00 1.50 41.94
C MET A 18 6.21 2.42 40.76
N SER A 19 7.26 2.16 39.99
CA SER A 19 7.41 2.71 38.66
C SER A 19 6.25 2.14 37.84
N SER A 20 5.18 2.88 37.78
CA SER A 20 4.18 2.72 36.75
C SER A 20 4.87 3.12 35.45
N THR A 21 5.42 2.17 34.75
CA THR A 21 5.74 2.32 33.35
C THR A 21 4.45 2.79 32.69
N PRO A 22 4.40 3.97 32.04
CA PRO A 22 3.26 4.32 31.24
C PRO A 22 3.22 3.26 30.13
N SER A 23 2.18 2.42 30.17
CA SER A 23 1.84 1.58 29.03
C SER A 23 1.69 2.55 27.86
N ALA A 24 2.53 2.35 26.84
CA ALA A 24 2.33 3.05 25.58
C ALA A 24 0.84 2.86 25.20
N PRO A 25 0.14 3.92 24.77
CA PRO A 25 -1.22 3.75 24.29
C PRO A 25 -1.18 2.69 23.20
N PRO A 26 -2.11 1.73 23.19
CA PRO A 26 -2.21 0.81 22.08
C PRO A 26 -2.25 1.66 20.82
N ASP A 27 -1.48 1.28 19.80
CA ASP A 27 -1.45 1.95 18.50
C ASP A 27 -2.91 2.20 18.05
N ALA A 28 -3.43 3.35 18.44
CA ALA A 28 -4.75 3.78 18.08
C ALA A 28 -4.64 4.27 16.64
N GLY A 29 -4.87 3.38 15.67
CA GLY A 29 -5.16 3.87 14.37
C GLY A 29 -4.65 3.18 13.14
N MET A 30 -3.98 2.07 13.21
CA MET A 30 -3.89 1.24 12.01
C MET A 30 -5.06 0.26 12.05
N ALA A 31 -6.12 0.59 11.31
CA ALA A 31 -7.13 -0.41 10.99
C ALA A 31 -6.41 -1.65 10.46
N PRO A 32 -6.77 -2.87 10.90
CA PRO A 32 -6.11 -4.06 10.44
C PRO A 32 -6.12 -4.08 8.90
N GLU A 33 -4.94 -4.29 8.31
CA GLU A 33 -4.79 -4.37 6.86
C GLU A 33 -5.62 -5.55 6.38
N MET A 34 -6.68 -5.27 5.64
CA MET A 34 -7.54 -6.30 5.08
C MET A 34 -6.87 -6.91 3.86
N PRO A 35 -6.88 -8.25 3.73
CA PRO A 35 -6.35 -8.87 2.53
C PRO A 35 -7.16 -8.45 1.31
N ALA A 36 -6.47 -8.23 0.20
CA ALA A 36 -7.14 -8.02 -1.08
C ALA A 36 -7.84 -9.31 -1.54
N THR A 37 -8.90 -9.15 -2.31
CA THR A 37 -9.57 -10.29 -2.94
C THR A 37 -8.83 -10.79 -4.19
N ILE A 38 -7.92 -9.99 -4.72
CA ILE A 38 -7.02 -10.31 -5.84
C ILE A 38 -5.66 -10.67 -5.26
N ARG A 39 -5.12 -11.81 -5.68
CA ARG A 39 -3.81 -12.25 -5.21
C ARG A 39 -2.69 -11.65 -6.08
N PRO A 40 -1.50 -11.40 -5.53
CA PRO A 40 -0.35 -10.90 -6.28
C PRO A 40 0.00 -11.74 -7.51
N ASP A 41 -0.03 -13.08 -7.37
CA ASP A 41 0.27 -13.99 -8.47
C ASP A 41 -0.70 -13.88 -9.65
N GLU A 42 -1.90 -13.35 -9.43
CA GLU A 42 -2.88 -13.15 -10.50
C GLU A 42 -2.53 -11.98 -11.42
N ILE A 43 -1.79 -10.98 -10.92
CA ILE A 43 -1.42 -9.81 -11.71
C ILE A 43 0.04 -9.80 -12.17
N VAL A 44 0.88 -10.66 -11.62
CA VAL A 44 2.26 -10.84 -12.12
C VAL A 44 2.26 -11.26 -13.58
N GLY A 45 3.13 -10.67 -14.38
CA GLY A 45 3.29 -11.01 -15.78
C GLY A 45 3.62 -9.83 -16.69
N LYS A 46 3.47 -10.05 -17.99
CA LYS A 46 3.71 -9.06 -19.04
C LYS A 46 2.40 -8.48 -19.54
N TRP A 47 2.34 -7.16 -19.59
CA TRP A 47 1.13 -6.42 -19.91
C TRP A 47 1.40 -5.34 -20.95
N GLY A 48 0.50 -5.21 -21.91
CA GLY A 48 0.43 -4.00 -22.71
C GLY A 48 -0.26 -2.91 -21.94
N LEU A 49 0.24 -1.69 -22.00
CA LEU A 49 -0.23 -0.57 -21.18
C LEU A 49 -0.67 0.61 -22.04
N ALA A 50 -1.87 1.11 -21.76
CA ALA A 50 -2.41 2.37 -22.28
C ALA A 50 -3.29 3.03 -21.23
N SER A 51 -3.86 4.19 -21.51
CA SER A 51 -4.75 4.86 -20.56
C SER A 51 -5.88 5.63 -21.25
N TYR A 52 -6.97 5.86 -20.53
CA TYR A 52 -8.06 6.70 -20.98
C TYR A 52 -8.54 7.65 -19.87
N GLN A 53 -9.05 8.81 -20.29
CA GLN A 53 -9.72 9.76 -19.40
C GLN A 53 -11.25 9.61 -19.49
N ASN A 54 -11.75 9.45 -20.71
CA ASN A 54 -13.19 9.28 -20.95
C ASN A 54 -13.54 7.79 -20.95
N PRO A 55 -14.51 7.33 -20.13
CA PRO A 55 -14.95 5.94 -20.10
C PRO A 55 -15.37 5.37 -21.45
N ALA A 56 -15.90 6.19 -22.36
CA ALA A 56 -16.26 5.78 -23.71
C ALA A 56 -15.07 5.31 -24.55
N ASP A 57 -13.84 5.71 -24.19
CA ASP A 57 -12.61 5.33 -24.89
C ASP A 57 -12.05 3.96 -24.45
N ARG A 58 -12.60 3.36 -23.39
CA ARG A 58 -12.10 2.10 -22.84
C ARG A 58 -11.90 1.02 -23.91
N PRO A 59 -12.88 0.69 -24.80
CA PRO A 59 -12.69 -0.41 -25.77
C PRO A 59 -11.50 -0.15 -26.72
N ARG A 60 -11.37 1.08 -27.20
CA ARG A 60 -10.26 1.49 -28.07
C ARG A 60 -8.92 1.42 -27.32
N THR A 61 -8.91 1.82 -26.07
CA THR A 61 -7.71 1.80 -25.22
C THR A 61 -7.23 0.39 -24.94
N GLU A 62 -8.14 -0.57 -24.76
CA GLU A 62 -7.77 -1.98 -24.61
C GLU A 62 -7.04 -2.53 -25.86
N VAL A 63 -7.49 -2.15 -27.05
CA VAL A 63 -6.81 -2.48 -28.32
C VAL A 63 -5.42 -1.83 -28.39
N GLN A 64 -5.31 -0.56 -28.02
CA GLN A 64 -4.03 0.15 -27.95
C GLN A 64 -3.08 -0.49 -26.95
N ALA A 65 -3.57 -0.82 -25.75
CA ALA A 65 -2.79 -1.51 -24.74
C ALA A 65 -2.25 -2.86 -25.28
N LYS A 66 -3.11 -3.65 -25.91
CA LYS A 66 -2.67 -4.93 -26.49
C LYS A 66 -1.56 -4.76 -27.52
N ALA A 67 -1.60 -3.70 -28.32
CA ALA A 67 -0.56 -3.40 -29.31
C ALA A 67 0.81 -3.08 -28.65
N GLN A 68 0.82 -2.64 -27.38
CA GLN A 68 2.05 -2.38 -26.62
C GLN A 68 2.76 -3.65 -26.14
N CYS A 69 2.21 -4.82 -26.35
CA CYS A 69 2.86 -6.09 -26.01
C CYS A 69 4.19 -6.34 -26.76
N LYS A 70 4.54 -5.51 -27.72
CA LYS A 70 5.88 -5.48 -28.34
C LYS A 70 6.96 -4.96 -27.37
N GLN A 71 6.56 -4.08 -26.44
CA GLN A 71 7.40 -3.56 -25.36
C GLN A 71 6.57 -3.61 -24.06
N PRO A 72 6.41 -4.78 -23.48
CA PRO A 72 5.47 -4.97 -22.39
C PRO A 72 5.92 -4.28 -21.11
N TYR A 73 4.97 -3.76 -20.38
CA TYR A 73 5.12 -3.42 -18.97
C TYR A 73 5.16 -4.73 -18.17
N VAL A 74 6.16 -4.88 -17.32
CA VAL A 74 6.32 -6.09 -16.50
C VAL A 74 5.89 -5.79 -15.07
N ILE A 75 4.91 -6.53 -14.58
CA ILE A 75 4.59 -6.59 -13.16
C ILE A 75 5.33 -7.80 -12.60
N GLY A 76 6.35 -7.54 -11.79
CA GLY A 76 7.19 -8.59 -11.19
C GLY A 76 6.59 -9.15 -9.90
N ALA A 77 7.03 -10.34 -9.51
CA ALA A 77 6.75 -10.87 -8.18
C ALA A 77 7.68 -10.20 -7.16
N GLY A 78 7.12 -9.73 -6.05
CA GLY A 78 7.90 -9.23 -4.92
C GLY A 78 8.45 -10.35 -4.06
N THR A 79 9.54 -10.09 -3.35
CA THR A 79 10.17 -11.04 -2.44
C THR A 79 9.44 -11.16 -1.10
N SER A 80 8.61 -10.17 -0.76
CA SER A 80 7.83 -10.09 0.48
C SER A 80 6.33 -10.38 0.25
N GLY A 81 6.00 -11.01 -0.86
CA GLY A 81 4.62 -11.38 -1.18
C GLY A 81 3.80 -10.30 -1.88
N GLY A 82 4.43 -9.23 -2.32
CA GLY A 82 3.82 -8.16 -3.10
C GLY A 82 4.07 -8.29 -4.61
N VAL A 83 3.95 -7.17 -5.30
CA VAL A 83 4.26 -7.04 -6.72
C VAL A 83 5.23 -5.90 -6.95
N VAL A 84 6.09 -6.03 -7.94
CA VAL A 84 7.06 -5.00 -8.30
C VAL A 84 6.47 -4.15 -9.42
N MET A 85 6.18 -2.89 -9.11
CA MET A 85 5.60 -1.91 -10.02
C MET A 85 6.16 -0.51 -9.73
N HIS A 86 5.95 0.42 -10.65
CA HIS A 86 6.30 1.82 -10.45
C HIS A 86 5.19 2.55 -9.68
N LEU A 87 5.56 3.39 -8.74
CA LEU A 87 4.67 4.44 -8.23
C LEU A 87 4.50 5.55 -9.27
N ALA A 88 3.54 6.46 -9.00
CA ALA A 88 3.39 7.65 -9.84
C ALA A 88 4.69 8.46 -9.85
N ASP A 89 5.11 8.88 -11.04
CA ASP A 89 6.29 9.74 -11.25
C ASP A 89 7.63 9.15 -10.77
N GLN A 90 7.70 7.85 -10.51
CA GLN A 90 8.91 7.15 -10.12
C GLN A 90 9.51 6.38 -11.31
N ALA A 91 10.80 6.54 -11.54
CA ALA A 91 11.52 5.84 -12.60
C ALA A 91 11.95 4.42 -12.19
N THR A 92 12.07 4.17 -10.88
CA THR A 92 12.49 2.88 -10.33
C THR A 92 11.27 2.13 -9.77
N PRO A 93 11.05 0.88 -10.16
CA PRO A 93 9.98 0.08 -9.58
C PRO A 93 10.33 -0.34 -8.15
N GLU A 94 9.32 -0.52 -7.34
CA GLU A 94 9.45 -1.01 -5.97
C GLU A 94 8.40 -2.07 -5.67
N GLU A 95 8.59 -2.80 -4.58
CA GLU A 95 7.62 -3.79 -4.16
C GLU A 95 6.41 -3.10 -3.49
N LEU A 96 5.26 -3.31 -4.08
CA LEU A 96 3.97 -2.79 -3.64
C LEU A 96 3.10 -3.92 -3.09
N ARG A 97 2.17 -3.59 -2.22
CA ARG A 97 1.21 -4.53 -1.65
C ARG A 97 -0.14 -4.42 -2.31
N LEU A 98 -0.83 -5.54 -2.42
CA LEU A 98 -2.26 -5.56 -2.68
C LEU A 98 -2.99 -5.46 -1.36
N LYS A 99 -3.90 -4.50 -1.26
CA LYS A 99 -4.62 -4.14 -0.03
C LYS A 99 -6.11 -4.17 -0.29
N GLY A 100 -6.86 -4.82 0.59
CA GLY A 100 -8.33 -4.79 0.58
C GLY A 100 -8.85 -3.69 1.48
N SER A 101 -10.11 -3.30 1.27
CA SER A 101 -10.82 -2.35 2.11
C SER A 101 -12.17 -2.89 2.53
N GLN A 102 -12.75 -2.33 3.60
CA GLN A 102 -14.08 -2.70 4.08
C GLN A 102 -15.18 -2.53 3.02
N GLY A 103 -15.00 -1.62 2.06
CA GLY A 103 -15.92 -1.43 0.93
C GLY A 103 -15.74 -2.42 -0.22
N GLY A 104 -14.90 -3.45 -0.06
CA GLY A 104 -14.64 -4.46 -1.10
C GLY A 104 -13.73 -3.97 -2.23
N LYS A 105 -13.17 -2.78 -2.12
CA LYS A 105 -12.22 -2.26 -3.09
C LYS A 105 -10.83 -2.83 -2.84
N ASN A 106 -10.09 -3.04 -3.91
CA ASN A 106 -8.69 -3.45 -3.86
C ASN A 106 -7.78 -2.30 -4.32
N TYR A 107 -6.62 -2.22 -3.71
CA TYR A 107 -5.60 -1.21 -3.99
C TYR A 107 -4.23 -1.84 -4.16
N ILE A 108 -3.37 -1.17 -4.91
CA ILE A 108 -1.95 -1.50 -5.03
C ILE A 108 -1.16 -0.28 -4.60
N GLY A 109 -0.28 -0.45 -3.63
CA GLY A 109 0.55 0.67 -3.15
C GLY A 109 1.57 0.26 -2.12
N PRO A 110 2.32 1.24 -1.58
CA PRO A 110 3.28 0.99 -0.51
C PRO A 110 2.60 0.40 0.73
N PRO A 111 3.37 -0.19 1.67
CA PRO A 111 2.83 -0.61 2.96
C PRO A 111 2.06 0.53 3.65
N GLY A 112 0.92 0.20 4.22
CA GLY A 112 0.05 1.16 4.91
C GLY A 112 -1.43 0.95 4.61
N PRO A 113 -2.31 1.85 5.08
CA PRO A 113 -3.76 1.72 4.91
C PRO A 113 -4.18 1.69 3.44
N ALA A 114 -5.19 0.88 3.13
CA ALA A 114 -5.79 0.86 1.80
C ALA A 114 -6.45 2.20 1.46
N GLY A 115 -6.24 2.67 0.22
CA GLY A 115 -6.75 3.96 -0.23
C GLY A 115 -5.87 5.14 0.15
N SER A 116 -4.62 4.89 0.55
CA SER A 116 -3.63 5.95 0.78
C SER A 116 -3.31 6.70 -0.50
N GLU A 117 -2.78 7.91 -0.37
CA GLU A 117 -2.52 8.81 -1.49
C GLU A 117 -1.63 8.20 -2.58
N GLN A 118 -0.63 7.41 -2.19
CA GLN A 118 0.26 6.73 -3.15
C GLN A 118 -0.31 5.45 -3.75
N ASP A 119 -1.48 5.02 -3.31
CA ASP A 119 -2.13 3.84 -3.85
C ASP A 119 -2.76 4.09 -5.22
N ARG A 120 -3.00 3.01 -5.93
CA ARG A 120 -3.93 2.97 -7.05
C ARG A 120 -5.05 1.99 -6.73
N GLU A 121 -6.28 2.42 -6.96
CA GLU A 121 -7.45 1.55 -6.87
C GLU A 121 -7.46 0.60 -8.06
N ILE A 122 -7.76 -0.66 -7.84
CA ILE A 122 -8.10 -1.60 -8.90
C ILE A 122 -9.57 -1.38 -9.24
N VAL A 123 -9.82 -0.70 -10.36
CA VAL A 123 -11.17 -0.37 -10.84
C VAL A 123 -11.87 -1.62 -11.36
N SER A 124 -11.14 -2.46 -12.07
CA SER A 124 -11.62 -3.76 -12.53
C SER A 124 -10.48 -4.73 -12.85
N PHE A 125 -10.75 -6.01 -12.69
CA PHE A 125 -9.83 -7.08 -13.06
C PHE A 125 -10.60 -8.36 -13.42
N ASP A 126 -10.30 -8.94 -14.57
CA ASP A 126 -10.93 -10.17 -15.07
C ASP A 126 -9.90 -11.29 -15.41
N GLY A 127 -8.64 -11.10 -15.02
CA GLY A 127 -7.53 -11.99 -15.35
C GLY A 127 -6.83 -11.65 -16.66
N ARG A 128 -7.51 -11.01 -17.60
CA ARG A 128 -6.98 -10.56 -18.89
C ARG A 128 -6.73 -9.06 -18.96
N VAL A 129 -7.60 -8.30 -18.37
CA VAL A 129 -7.56 -6.83 -18.32
C VAL A 129 -7.56 -6.38 -16.88
N LEU A 130 -6.59 -5.59 -16.51
CA LEU A 130 -6.49 -4.92 -15.23
C LEU A 130 -6.64 -3.42 -15.49
N ILE A 131 -7.57 -2.77 -14.80
CA ILE A 131 -7.74 -1.32 -14.87
C ILE A 131 -7.49 -0.74 -13.49
N THR A 132 -6.59 0.24 -13.42
CA THR A 132 -6.25 0.93 -12.18
C THR A 132 -6.38 2.43 -12.32
N ARG A 133 -6.59 3.11 -11.19
CA ARG A 133 -6.61 4.58 -11.11
C ARG A 133 -5.90 5.02 -9.84
N PHE A 134 -5.05 6.02 -9.93
CA PHE A 134 -4.39 6.59 -8.76
C PHE A 134 -5.39 7.22 -7.80
N VAL A 135 -5.15 7.07 -6.49
CA VAL A 135 -5.94 7.72 -5.44
C VAL A 135 -5.62 9.21 -5.40
N ASP A 136 -4.34 9.58 -5.55
CA ASP A 136 -3.92 10.96 -5.70
C ASP A 136 -4.61 11.61 -6.90
N LYS A 137 -5.24 12.78 -6.66
CA LYS A 137 -6.06 13.44 -7.66
C LYS A 137 -5.26 13.99 -8.82
N ASP A 138 -4.06 14.49 -8.56
CA ASP A 138 -3.20 15.05 -9.61
C ASP A 138 -2.65 13.94 -10.49
N ALA A 139 -2.20 12.83 -9.90
CA ALA A 139 -1.80 11.65 -10.65
C ALA A 139 -2.97 11.06 -11.44
N ALA A 140 -4.15 10.95 -10.83
CA ALA A 140 -5.37 10.47 -11.51
C ALA A 140 -5.75 11.35 -12.70
N THR A 141 -5.56 12.65 -12.61
CA THR A 141 -5.83 13.59 -13.71
C THR A 141 -4.81 13.44 -14.84
N ARG A 142 -3.53 13.27 -14.51
CA ARG A 142 -2.45 13.12 -15.50
C ARG A 142 -2.46 11.77 -16.21
N TYR A 143 -2.66 10.68 -15.46
CA TYR A 143 -2.56 9.31 -15.98
C TYR A 143 -3.90 8.72 -16.40
N GLY A 144 -5.00 9.19 -15.85
CA GLY A 144 -6.34 8.64 -16.11
C GLY A 144 -6.53 7.23 -15.56
N ASN A 145 -7.38 6.47 -16.21
CA ASN A 145 -7.55 5.05 -15.95
C ASN A 145 -6.51 4.27 -16.76
N MET A 146 -5.60 3.60 -16.07
CA MET A 146 -4.54 2.84 -16.69
C MET A 146 -5.04 1.43 -17.01
N VAL A 147 -4.93 1.04 -18.27
CA VAL A 147 -5.42 -0.24 -18.80
C VAL A 147 -4.23 -1.13 -19.10
N TYR A 148 -4.17 -2.25 -18.40
CA TYR A 148 -3.19 -3.31 -18.62
C TYR A 148 -3.88 -4.48 -19.30
N VAL A 149 -3.45 -4.83 -20.51
CA VAL A 149 -3.95 -6.01 -21.22
C VAL A 149 -2.87 -7.08 -21.24
N ARG A 150 -3.20 -8.27 -20.76
CA ARG A 150 -2.24 -9.38 -20.66
C ARG A 150 -1.69 -9.75 -22.04
N CYS A 151 -0.36 -9.80 -22.15
CA CYS A 151 0.32 -10.06 -23.43
C CYS A 151 0.28 -11.53 -23.82
N ALA A 152 0.40 -12.43 -22.84
CA ALA A 152 0.32 -13.87 -23.05
C ALA A 152 -0.63 -14.50 -22.03
N PRO A 153 -1.28 -15.63 -22.35
CA PRO A 153 -2.05 -16.37 -21.36
C PRO A 153 -1.16 -16.76 -20.19
N ARG A 154 -1.74 -16.89 -19.01
CA ARG A 154 -1.05 -17.50 -17.87
C ARG A 154 -0.76 -18.96 -18.22
N ALA A 155 0.49 -19.30 -18.00
CA ALA A 155 0.89 -20.72 -18.09
C ALA A 155 0.25 -21.54 -16.97
#